data_0e88b151f2d0fbf220eb47f4c1b58833
#
_entry.id   0e88b151f2d0fbf220eb47f4c1b58833
#
_cell.length_a   1.000
_cell.length_b   1.000
_cell.length_c   1.000
_cell.angle_alpha   90.00
_cell.angle_beta   90.00
_cell.angle_gamma   90.00
#
_symmetry.space_group_name_H-M   'P 1'
#
loop_
_entity.id
_entity.type
_entity.pdbx_description
1 polymer ?
#
loop_
_entity_poly.entity_id
_entity_poly.type
_entity_poly.pdbx_seq_one_letter_code
_entity_poly.pdbx_strand_id
1 'polypeptide(L)'
;CMFRSFEFLWNKTNDKIALELHLEIHKFRNKMQGFDPNFGLHYNDTNYGIYISTSYYPLNVGKLLAHADGHKDVPIIHYMLPFTFKGKDYHEGGLFIEDTSGEIVDLDSLVEPGDVIFFDGRRRHWVDIIKSKESNSLGRLAVFAIPTHFVPDSTYQGFKRSITINIREFLSRIGLFKFG
;
A
#
# COMPACT_ATOMS: atom_id res chain seq x y z
N CYS A 1 -4.47 12.97 -6.10
CA CYS A 1 -5.10 11.90 -6.88
C CYS A 1 -4.22 10.66 -6.88
N MET A 2 -4.83 9.49 -6.80
CA MET A 2 -4.17 8.20 -6.85
C MET A 2 -5.15 7.22 -7.50
N PHE A 3 -4.66 6.39 -8.42
CA PHE A 3 -5.41 5.26 -8.94
C PHE A 3 -4.90 3.99 -8.28
N ARG A 4 -5.79 3.11 -7.88
CA ARG A 4 -5.44 1.87 -7.21
C ARG A 4 -6.26 0.72 -7.76
N SER A 5 -5.57 -0.37 -8.06
CA SER A 5 -6.15 -1.66 -8.38
C SER A 5 -5.85 -2.64 -7.24
N PHE A 6 -6.78 -3.50 -6.92
CA PHE A 6 -6.62 -4.50 -5.86
C PHE A 6 -6.70 -5.90 -6.40
N GLU A 7 -5.82 -6.76 -5.91
CA GLU A 7 -5.85 -8.19 -6.19
C GLU A 7 -5.49 -8.97 -4.92
N PHE A 8 -6.29 -9.96 -4.56
CA PHE A 8 -6.04 -10.78 -3.38
C PHE A 8 -5.18 -11.97 -3.73
N LEU A 9 -4.20 -12.31 -2.91
CA LEU A 9 -3.28 -13.43 -3.16
C LEU A 9 -3.98 -14.78 -3.23
N TRP A 10 -5.08 -14.98 -2.49
CA TRP A 10 -5.90 -16.21 -2.58
C TRP A 10 -6.89 -16.21 -3.74
N ASN A 11 -7.10 -15.09 -4.40
CA ASN A 11 -7.82 -15.05 -5.66
C ASN A 11 -6.87 -15.54 -6.75
N LYS A 12 -7.39 -16.34 -7.65
CA LYS A 12 -6.60 -16.80 -8.80
C LYS A 12 -6.37 -15.60 -9.72
N THR A 13 -5.20 -15.00 -9.61
CA THR A 13 -4.79 -14.00 -10.59
C THR A 13 -4.51 -14.66 -11.94
N ASN A 14 -4.81 -13.95 -13.02
CA ASN A 14 -4.52 -14.41 -14.39
C ASN A 14 -3.02 -14.34 -14.72
N ASP A 15 -2.28 -13.49 -14.02
CA ASP A 15 -0.82 -13.37 -14.19
C ASP A 15 -0.09 -14.28 -13.19
N LYS A 16 0.36 -15.43 -13.68
CA LYS A 16 1.07 -16.41 -12.86
C LYS A 16 2.43 -15.90 -12.38
N ILE A 17 3.15 -15.14 -13.20
CA ILE A 17 4.49 -14.63 -12.86
C ILE A 17 4.38 -13.62 -11.71
N ALA A 18 3.44 -12.68 -11.81
CA ALA A 18 3.18 -11.72 -10.76
C ALA A 18 2.76 -12.41 -9.46
N LEU A 19 1.89 -13.43 -9.54
CA LEU A 19 1.48 -14.20 -8.38
C LEU A 19 2.66 -14.90 -7.72
N GLU A 20 3.46 -15.65 -8.47
CA GLU A 20 4.62 -16.39 -7.95
C GLU A 20 5.62 -15.45 -7.27
N LEU A 21 5.93 -14.29 -7.89
CA LEU A 21 6.80 -13.28 -7.31
C LEU A 21 6.27 -12.80 -5.96
N HIS A 22 5.00 -12.42 -5.89
CA HIS A 22 4.40 -11.93 -4.65
C HIS A 22 4.31 -13.02 -3.57
N LEU A 23 4.05 -14.27 -3.94
CA LEU A 23 4.06 -15.39 -3.00
C LEU A 23 5.44 -15.59 -2.37
N GLU A 24 6.51 -15.54 -3.15
CA GLU A 24 7.87 -15.70 -2.64
C GLU A 24 8.30 -14.54 -1.73
N ILE A 25 8.01 -13.29 -2.12
CA ILE A 25 8.27 -12.12 -1.28
C ILE A 25 7.49 -12.21 0.04
N HIS A 26 6.23 -12.65 -0.03
CA HIS A 26 5.39 -12.82 1.14
C HIS A 26 5.93 -13.89 2.10
N LYS A 27 6.32 -15.05 1.58
CA LYS A 27 6.96 -16.11 2.38
C LYS A 27 8.24 -15.63 3.03
N PHE A 28 9.06 -14.87 2.31
CA PHE A 28 10.28 -14.28 2.85
C PHE A 28 9.97 -13.33 4.01
N ARG A 29 9.02 -12.40 3.83
CA ARG A 29 8.56 -11.49 4.88
C ARG A 29 8.06 -12.26 6.11
N ASN A 30 7.25 -13.31 5.93
CA ASN A 30 6.75 -14.12 7.02
C ASN A 30 7.90 -14.74 7.82
N LYS A 31 8.88 -15.32 7.14
CA LYS A 31 10.09 -15.88 7.78
C LYS A 31 10.86 -14.82 8.56
N MET A 32 11.04 -13.62 8.00
CA MET A 32 11.71 -12.51 8.71
C MET A 32 11.01 -12.16 10.02
N GLN A 33 9.69 -12.30 10.07
CA GLN A 33 8.88 -11.98 11.26
C GLN A 33 8.64 -13.18 12.17
N GLY A 34 9.20 -14.36 11.87
CA GLY A 34 9.02 -15.58 12.66
C GLY A 34 7.64 -16.24 12.48
N PHE A 35 6.92 -15.90 11.41
CA PHE A 35 5.66 -16.55 11.06
C PHE A 35 5.85 -17.80 10.20
N ASP A 36 4.82 -18.64 10.15
CA ASP A 36 4.74 -19.70 9.13
C ASP A 36 4.87 -19.06 7.74
N PRO A 37 5.70 -19.61 6.84
CA PRO A 37 5.87 -19.06 5.50
C PRO A 37 4.56 -18.86 4.72
N ASN A 38 3.58 -19.73 4.95
CA ASN A 38 2.28 -19.70 4.28
C ASN A 38 1.22 -18.87 5.04
N PHE A 39 1.59 -18.22 6.14
CA PHE A 39 0.66 -17.40 6.90
C PHE A 39 0.04 -16.31 6.01
N GLY A 40 -1.28 -16.22 6.01
CA GLY A 40 -2.05 -15.22 5.25
C GLY A 40 -2.13 -15.46 3.74
N LEU A 41 -1.56 -16.56 3.20
CA LEU A 41 -1.63 -16.89 1.77
C LEU A 41 -2.98 -17.50 1.36
N HIS A 42 -3.68 -18.06 2.31
CA HIS A 42 -4.99 -18.68 2.09
C HIS A 42 -6.01 -18.08 3.04
N TYR A 43 -7.23 -17.93 2.54
CA TYR A 43 -8.35 -17.63 3.41
C TYR A 43 -8.51 -18.80 4.39
N ASN A 44 -8.44 -18.50 5.66
CA ASN A 44 -8.55 -19.47 6.75
C ASN A 44 -9.41 -18.92 7.90
N ASP A 45 -9.59 -19.76 8.92
CA ASP A 45 -10.40 -19.41 10.11
C ASP A 45 -9.83 -18.26 10.93
N THR A 46 -8.59 -17.85 10.70
CA THR A 46 -8.00 -16.66 11.33
C THR A 46 -8.42 -15.38 10.65
N ASN A 47 -9.09 -15.47 9.53
CA ASN A 47 -9.61 -14.34 8.75
C ASN A 47 -8.53 -13.31 8.36
N TYR A 48 -7.29 -13.75 8.30
CA TYR A 48 -6.17 -12.90 7.93
C TYR A 48 -5.78 -13.16 6.48
N GLY A 49 -5.57 -12.10 5.74
CA GLY A 49 -5.18 -12.21 4.35
C GLY A 49 -4.33 -11.02 3.92
N ILE A 50 -3.81 -11.12 2.71
CA ILE A 50 -2.97 -10.10 2.11
C ILE A 50 -3.53 -9.77 0.76
N TYR A 51 -3.68 -8.50 0.48
CA TYR A 51 -4.02 -8.04 -0.86
C TYR A 51 -2.85 -7.31 -1.51
N ILE A 52 -2.73 -7.52 -2.79
CA ILE A 52 -1.81 -6.78 -3.65
C ILE A 52 -2.55 -5.57 -4.17
N SER A 53 -1.93 -4.42 -4.11
CA SER A 53 -2.48 -3.17 -4.61
C SER A 53 -1.48 -2.48 -5.50
N THR A 54 -1.80 -2.35 -6.78
CA THR A 54 -1.06 -1.47 -7.69
C THR A 54 -1.52 -0.04 -7.49
N SER A 55 -0.60 0.85 -7.18
CA SER A 55 -0.88 2.27 -6.92
C SER A 55 -0.13 3.14 -7.92
N TYR A 56 -0.88 3.97 -8.62
CA TYR A 56 -0.38 4.94 -9.59
C TYR A 56 -0.64 6.36 -9.11
N TYR A 57 0.40 7.16 -9.11
CA TYR A 57 0.38 8.58 -8.71
C TYR A 57 0.80 9.43 -9.90
N PRO A 58 -0.16 10.08 -10.59
CA PRO A 58 0.14 10.93 -11.75
C PRO A 58 0.94 12.18 -11.36
N LEU A 59 1.66 12.73 -12.33
CA LEU A 59 2.42 13.97 -12.15
C LEU A 59 1.53 15.13 -11.69
N ASN A 60 2.07 15.97 -10.83
CA ASN A 60 1.53 17.22 -10.32
C ASN A 60 0.26 17.11 -9.46
N VAL A 61 -0.38 15.93 -9.41
CA VAL A 61 -1.62 15.71 -8.65
C VAL A 61 -1.58 14.45 -7.78
N GLY A 62 -0.67 13.52 -8.08
CA GLY A 62 -0.54 12.25 -7.37
C GLY A 62 -0.01 12.46 -5.96
N LYS A 63 -0.81 12.11 -4.94
CA LYS A 63 -0.42 12.13 -3.54
C LYS A 63 -1.27 11.18 -2.70
N LEU A 64 -0.74 10.80 -1.56
CA LEU A 64 -1.44 10.10 -0.49
C LEU A 64 -1.19 10.87 0.81
N LEU A 65 -2.25 11.20 1.54
CA LEU A 65 -2.12 11.93 2.80
C LEU A 65 -1.42 11.06 3.86
N ALA A 66 -0.71 11.71 4.76
CA ALA A 66 -0.03 11.04 5.85
C ALA A 66 -1.03 10.29 6.74
N HIS A 67 -0.76 9.01 6.94
CA HIS A 67 -1.57 8.10 7.75
C HIS A 67 -0.69 7.00 8.34
N ALA A 68 -1.29 6.20 9.20
CA ALA A 68 -0.73 4.96 9.69
C ALA A 68 -1.79 3.88 9.50
N ASP A 69 -1.37 2.70 9.08
CA ASP A 69 -2.29 1.58 8.90
C ASP A 69 -2.59 0.93 10.26
N GLY A 70 -3.87 0.87 10.57
CA GLY A 70 -4.36 0.43 11.88
C GLY A 70 -4.49 -1.09 12.00
N HIS A 71 -3.39 -1.82 12.12
CA HIS A 71 -3.41 -3.26 12.44
C HIS A 71 -3.07 -3.44 13.92
N LYS A 72 -4.09 -3.60 14.77
CA LYS A 72 -3.90 -3.64 16.22
C LYS A 72 -3.29 -4.95 16.72
N ASP A 73 -3.54 -6.06 16.03
CA ASP A 73 -3.34 -7.38 16.64
C ASP A 73 -2.16 -8.19 16.05
N VAL A 74 -1.74 -7.91 14.81
CA VAL A 74 -0.55 -8.57 14.22
C VAL A 74 0.29 -7.54 13.47
N PRO A 75 1.49 -7.25 13.94
CA PRO A 75 2.39 -6.30 13.28
C PRO A 75 3.03 -6.93 12.05
N ILE A 76 2.27 -7.00 10.96
CA ILE A 76 2.81 -7.50 9.70
C ILE A 76 3.47 -6.34 8.95
N ILE A 77 4.73 -6.52 8.61
CA ILE A 77 5.49 -5.61 7.77
C ILE A 77 4.87 -5.58 6.37
N HIS A 78 4.63 -4.40 5.86
CA HIS A 78 4.25 -4.19 4.47
C HIS A 78 5.46 -4.37 3.57
N TYR A 79 5.23 -4.75 2.32
CA TYR A 79 6.26 -4.64 1.31
C TYR A 79 5.78 -3.89 0.07
N MET A 80 6.70 -3.27 -0.61
CA MET A 80 6.46 -2.51 -1.83
C MET A 80 7.51 -2.85 -2.87
N LEU A 81 7.04 -3.05 -4.12
CA LEU A 81 7.89 -3.14 -5.31
C LEU A 81 7.72 -1.85 -6.11
N PRO A 82 8.76 -1.03 -6.26
CA PRO A 82 8.74 0.12 -7.13
C PRO A 82 8.85 -0.31 -8.60
N PHE A 83 8.07 0.30 -9.48
CA PHE A 83 8.15 0.15 -10.94
C PHE A 83 8.61 1.41 -11.64
N THR A 84 8.60 2.54 -10.93
CA THR A 84 9.20 3.80 -11.35
C THR A 84 10.11 4.32 -10.24
N PHE A 85 11.17 5.02 -10.60
CA PHE A 85 12.29 5.33 -9.71
C PHE A 85 12.53 6.83 -9.66
N LYS A 86 12.72 7.34 -8.44
CA LYS A 86 13.08 8.74 -8.20
C LYS A 86 14.47 9.03 -8.78
N GLY A 87 14.61 10.18 -9.41
CA GLY A 87 15.83 10.55 -10.15
C GLY A 87 15.87 10.09 -11.60
N LYS A 88 15.02 9.10 -11.99
CA LYS A 88 14.90 8.59 -13.35
C LYS A 88 13.53 8.90 -13.96
N ASP A 89 12.47 8.42 -13.35
CA ASP A 89 11.11 8.54 -13.87
C ASP A 89 10.39 9.77 -13.31
N TYR A 90 10.79 10.26 -12.14
CA TYR A 90 10.32 11.49 -11.51
C TYR A 90 11.41 12.05 -10.58
N HIS A 91 11.31 13.31 -10.16
CA HIS A 91 12.40 13.99 -9.44
C HIS A 91 12.02 14.47 -8.04
N GLU A 92 10.75 14.84 -7.81
CA GLU A 92 10.27 15.30 -6.52
C GLU A 92 9.05 14.50 -6.05
N GLY A 93 8.80 14.53 -4.76
CA GLY A 93 7.76 13.73 -4.12
C GLY A 93 8.23 12.31 -3.85
N GLY A 94 7.29 11.37 -3.74
CA GLY A 94 7.59 9.97 -3.45
C GLY A 94 7.10 9.53 -2.09
N LEU A 95 7.44 8.30 -1.70
CA LEU A 95 7.04 7.68 -0.44
C LEU A 95 7.97 8.10 0.69
N PHE A 96 7.38 8.68 1.73
CA PHE A 96 8.04 9.06 2.97
C PHE A 96 7.50 8.25 4.14
N ILE A 97 8.33 7.98 5.12
CA ILE A 97 7.98 7.33 6.38
C ILE A 97 8.65 8.06 7.54
N GLU A 98 7.95 8.14 8.66
CA GLU A 98 8.51 8.59 9.92
C GLU A 98 9.09 7.39 10.66
N ASP A 99 10.38 7.38 10.92
CA ASP A 99 11.07 6.30 11.62
C ASP A 99 10.81 6.29 13.14
N THR A 100 11.50 5.41 13.86
CA THR A 100 11.33 5.27 15.33
C THR A 100 11.83 6.47 16.11
N SER A 101 12.71 7.28 15.55
CA SER A 101 13.24 8.51 16.16
C SER A 101 12.38 9.75 15.84
N GLY A 102 11.42 9.62 14.92
CA GLY A 102 10.64 10.72 14.37
C GLY A 102 11.31 11.40 13.16
N GLU A 103 12.40 10.83 12.66
CA GLU A 103 13.06 11.30 11.45
C GLU A 103 12.26 10.88 10.20
N ILE A 104 12.18 11.79 9.22
CA ILE A 104 11.51 11.53 7.95
C ILE A 104 12.50 10.92 6.97
N VAL A 105 12.18 9.71 6.52
CA VAL A 105 12.97 8.97 5.54
C VAL A 105 12.25 8.97 4.19
N ASP A 106 12.96 9.39 3.15
CA ASP A 106 12.51 9.30 1.74
C ASP A 106 12.86 7.91 1.20
N LEU A 107 11.89 7.00 1.24
CA LEU A 107 12.10 5.62 0.84
C LEU A 107 12.36 5.47 -0.67
N ASP A 108 11.76 6.32 -1.50
CA ASP A 108 11.94 6.23 -2.95
C ASP A 108 13.34 6.69 -3.40
N SER A 109 14.06 7.45 -2.56
CA SER A 109 15.45 7.84 -2.83
C SER A 109 16.48 6.74 -2.49
N LEU A 110 16.04 5.67 -1.83
CA LEU A 110 16.91 4.59 -1.35
C LEU A 110 16.87 3.35 -2.24
N VAL A 111 16.05 3.33 -3.29
CA VAL A 111 15.74 2.11 -4.05
C VAL A 111 16.17 2.19 -5.51
N GLU A 112 16.57 1.03 -6.01
CA GLU A 112 16.94 0.80 -7.40
C GLU A 112 16.05 -0.29 -8.03
N PRO A 113 16.07 -0.44 -9.37
CA PRO A 113 15.34 -1.52 -10.04
C PRO A 113 15.73 -2.91 -9.51
N GLY A 114 14.74 -3.67 -9.06
CA GLY A 114 14.90 -4.99 -8.46
C GLY A 114 14.81 -5.00 -6.94
N ASP A 115 14.79 -3.84 -6.30
CA ASP A 115 14.64 -3.75 -4.85
C ASP A 115 13.20 -3.98 -4.39
N VAL A 116 13.07 -4.53 -3.19
CA VAL A 116 11.82 -4.64 -2.45
C VAL A 116 11.97 -3.88 -1.13
N ILE A 117 11.11 -2.92 -0.90
CA ILE A 117 11.07 -2.18 0.36
C ILE A 117 10.18 -2.92 1.36
N PHE A 118 10.70 -3.14 2.57
CA PHE A 118 9.91 -3.60 3.71
C PHE A 118 9.80 -2.49 4.74
N PHE A 119 8.58 -2.20 5.20
CA PHE A 119 8.35 -1.16 6.19
C PHE A 119 7.18 -1.48 7.12
N ASP A 120 7.20 -0.92 8.33
CA ASP A 120 6.11 -1.03 9.29
C ASP A 120 5.01 -0.03 8.95
N GLY A 121 3.92 -0.51 8.38
CA GLY A 121 2.78 0.33 8.01
C GLY A 121 2.09 1.05 9.17
N ARG A 122 2.37 0.66 10.43
CA ARG A 122 1.90 1.39 11.61
C ARG A 122 2.64 2.71 11.84
N ARG A 123 3.79 2.90 11.18
CA ARG A 123 4.48 4.18 11.15
C ARG A 123 3.74 5.16 10.26
N ARG A 124 3.78 6.42 10.63
CA ARG A 124 3.21 7.49 9.80
C ARG A 124 3.94 7.53 8.48
N HIS A 125 3.21 7.38 7.38
CA HIS A 125 3.76 7.39 6.03
C HIS A 125 2.80 8.08 5.06
N TRP A 126 3.35 8.56 3.94
CA TRP A 126 2.59 9.29 2.92
C TRP A 126 3.32 9.29 1.59
N VAL A 127 2.61 9.73 0.55
CA VAL A 127 3.23 10.02 -0.75
C VAL A 127 3.03 11.50 -1.06
N ASP A 128 4.13 12.24 -1.19
CA ASP A 128 4.10 13.64 -1.61
C ASP A 128 3.84 13.77 -3.11
N ILE A 129 3.42 14.96 -3.53
CA ILE A 129 3.09 15.25 -4.92
C ILE A 129 4.27 14.93 -5.83
N ILE A 130 4.00 14.03 -6.78
CA ILE A 130 4.98 13.57 -7.75
C ILE A 130 5.21 14.63 -8.80
N LYS A 131 6.47 15.01 -9.02
CA LYS A 131 6.85 15.98 -10.06
C LYS A 131 8.01 15.42 -10.89
N SER A 132 8.03 15.79 -12.16
CA SER A 132 9.13 15.51 -13.09
C SER A 132 9.47 16.77 -13.88
N LYS A 133 10.73 16.85 -14.29
CA LYS A 133 11.21 17.84 -15.27
C LYS A 133 10.83 17.45 -16.69
N GLU A 134 10.55 16.18 -16.90
CA GLU A 134 10.23 15.62 -18.20
C GLU A 134 8.71 15.50 -18.38
N SER A 135 8.21 16.07 -19.46
CA SER A 135 6.76 16.12 -19.76
C SER A 135 6.15 14.74 -20.08
N ASN A 136 6.97 13.78 -20.49
CA ASN A 136 6.57 12.41 -20.84
C ASN A 136 6.71 11.41 -19.69
N SER A 137 7.06 11.87 -18.50
CA SER A 137 7.13 11.00 -17.31
C SER A 137 5.75 10.45 -16.97
N LEU A 138 5.69 9.16 -16.68
CA LEU A 138 4.45 8.50 -16.24
C LEU A 138 4.06 8.88 -14.81
N GLY A 139 4.98 9.38 -14.00
CA GLY A 139 4.77 9.58 -12.57
C GLY A 139 5.24 8.39 -11.75
N ARG A 140 4.65 8.16 -10.57
CA ARG A 140 5.05 7.11 -9.65
C ARG A 140 4.13 5.90 -9.74
N LEU A 141 4.70 4.72 -10.01
CA LEU A 141 4.00 3.44 -10.03
C LEU A 141 4.69 2.48 -9.05
N ALA A 142 3.91 1.88 -8.16
CA ALA A 142 4.40 0.86 -7.25
C ALA A 142 3.31 -0.17 -6.93
N VAL A 143 3.75 -1.40 -6.61
CA VAL A 143 2.88 -2.46 -6.14
C VAL A 143 3.16 -2.69 -4.66
N PHE A 144 2.10 -2.73 -3.87
CA PHE A 144 2.15 -2.99 -2.43
C PHE A 144 1.47 -4.31 -2.12
N ALA A 145 1.97 -5.02 -1.12
CA ALA A 145 1.18 -6.05 -0.47
C ALA A 145 0.87 -5.61 0.96
N ILE A 146 -0.39 -5.46 1.23
CA ILE A 146 -0.91 -4.92 2.48
C ILE A 146 -1.62 -6.04 3.23
N PRO A 147 -1.23 -6.33 4.48
CA PRO A 147 -1.96 -7.26 5.32
C PRO A 147 -3.32 -6.66 5.70
N THR A 148 -4.32 -7.51 5.72
CA THR A 148 -5.66 -7.08 6.09
C THR A 148 -6.38 -8.17 6.88
N HIS A 149 -7.31 -7.76 7.70
CA HIS A 149 -8.12 -8.66 8.52
C HIS A 149 -9.51 -8.82 7.88
N PHE A 150 -9.85 -10.05 7.52
CA PHE A 150 -11.16 -10.39 6.98
C PHE A 150 -11.91 -11.26 7.97
N VAL A 151 -13.07 -10.80 8.39
CA VAL A 151 -14.04 -11.62 9.09
C VAL A 151 -15.10 -12.02 8.05
N PRO A 152 -15.51 -13.31 7.97
CA PRO A 152 -16.45 -13.78 6.94
C PRO A 152 -17.68 -12.87 6.77
N ASP A 153 -18.26 -12.42 7.86
CA ASP A 153 -19.39 -11.51 7.86
C ASP A 153 -19.02 -10.02 7.72
N SER A 154 -17.74 -9.68 7.85
CA SER A 154 -17.26 -8.31 7.78
C SER A 154 -16.76 -7.91 6.40
N THR A 155 -16.58 -8.83 5.46
CA THR A 155 -16.20 -8.50 4.08
C THR A 155 -17.24 -7.56 3.46
N TYR A 156 -18.51 -7.84 3.69
CA TYR A 156 -19.60 -6.98 3.26
C TYR A 156 -19.75 -5.73 4.12
N GLN A 157 -19.55 -5.83 5.43
CA GLN A 157 -19.58 -4.68 6.35
C GLN A 157 -18.32 -3.81 6.23
N GLY A 158 -17.15 -4.38 5.98
CA GLY A 158 -15.92 -3.66 5.66
C GLY A 158 -16.05 -2.87 4.37
N PHE A 159 -16.65 -3.45 3.35
CA PHE A 159 -16.95 -2.78 2.09
C PHE A 159 -17.99 -1.65 2.28
N LYS A 160 -19.07 -1.91 3.04
CA LYS A 160 -20.05 -0.86 3.41
C LYS A 160 -19.41 0.25 4.24
N ARG A 161 -18.55 -0.09 5.19
CA ARG A 161 -17.87 0.90 6.04
C ARG A 161 -16.90 1.75 5.23
N SER A 162 -16.16 1.16 4.30
CA SER A 162 -15.28 1.88 3.38
C SER A 162 -16.05 2.82 2.47
N ILE A 163 -17.17 2.37 1.89
CA ILE A 163 -18.05 3.22 1.08
C ILE A 163 -18.64 4.34 1.93
N THR A 164 -19.09 4.05 3.15
CA THR A 164 -19.69 5.05 4.05
C THR A 164 -18.68 6.10 4.47
N ILE A 165 -17.42 5.71 4.75
CA ILE A 165 -16.34 6.64 5.06
C ILE A 165 -16.05 7.53 3.84
N ASN A 166 -15.92 6.95 2.65
CA ASN A 166 -15.65 7.69 1.43
C ASN A 166 -16.80 8.67 1.09
N ILE A 167 -18.04 8.25 1.30
CA ILE A 167 -19.21 9.14 1.09
C ILE A 167 -19.20 10.26 2.13
N ARG A 168 -18.92 9.98 3.40
CA ARG A 168 -18.85 11.00 4.45
C ARG A 168 -17.73 12.00 4.18
N GLU A 169 -16.54 11.53 3.80
CA GLU A 169 -15.43 12.40 3.40
C GLU A 169 -15.77 13.25 2.18
N PHE A 170 -16.43 12.67 1.19
CA PHE A 170 -16.90 13.40 0.01
C PHE A 170 -17.91 14.47 0.40
N LEU A 171 -18.92 14.11 1.18
CA LEU A 171 -19.97 15.06 1.65
C LEU A 171 -19.39 16.17 2.54
N SER A 172 -18.38 15.86 3.35
CA SER A 172 -17.63 16.84 4.15
C SER A 172 -16.87 17.84 3.26
N ARG A 173 -16.22 17.35 2.20
CA ARG A 173 -15.48 18.19 1.24
C ARG A 173 -16.36 19.14 0.45
N ILE A 174 -17.61 18.76 0.18
CA ILE A 174 -18.58 19.63 -0.50
C ILE A 174 -19.48 20.42 0.47
N GLY A 175 -19.14 20.41 1.77
CA GLY A 175 -19.83 21.21 2.78
C GLY A 175 -21.20 20.72 3.20
N LEU A 176 -21.62 19.53 2.77
CA LEU A 176 -22.92 18.94 3.09
C LEU A 176 -22.92 18.12 4.40
N PHE A 177 -21.76 17.94 5.04
CA PHE A 177 -21.65 17.22 6.31
C PHE A 177 -20.66 17.92 7.25
N LYS A 178 -21.10 18.29 8.45
CA LYS A 178 -20.20 18.74 9.52
C LYS A 178 -20.04 17.57 10.51
N PHE A 179 -18.80 17.22 10.81
CA PHE A 179 -18.51 16.35 11.93
C PHE A 179 -18.87 17.11 13.23
N GLY A 180 -19.82 16.59 13.99
CA GLY A 180 -20.07 16.97 15.35
C GLY A 180 -19.17 16.19 16.30
#